data_00dda8452e1c05642f9c701e3ee50992
#
_entry.id   00dda8452e1c05642f9c701e3ee50992
#
_cell.length_a   1.000
_cell.length_b   1.000
_cell.length_c   1.000
_cell.angle_alpha   90.00
_cell.angle_beta   90.00
_cell.angle_gamma   90.00
#
_symmetry.space_group_name_H-M   'P 1'
#
loop_
_entity.id
_entity.type
_entity.pdbx_description
1 polymer ?
#
loop_
_entity_poly.entity_id
_entity_poly.type
_entity_poly.pdbx_seq_one_letter_code
_entity_poly.pdbx_strand_id
1 'polypeptide(L)'
;MTMTARELSEYLYLRVFLSSNPSDGGDCIVVLLHRPQGQISFARLGDPHWTWIRTPTGNLLYVDVAFRADGRKLYGMRRDGTIHEFDLNGEPALERATILPAQECAMWHTNYLVDAPWLGGDGWLLVCRYMRAANLQVYMAWRADRSVPYDGVWNTHLIKVYRVDSAMGTVAEIKDLGGHHALFLGCNNSIGLTVVDCPGILPNHIYYTDNEEDYALNKPECARDIGVYNMEDGSFHQVQPPSSWLDWPLPVWIIPSFNLAVQHTRTGQLAIVA
;
A
#
# COMPACT_ATOMS: atom_id res chain seq x y z
N MET A 1 -13.96 -12.38 -25.82
CA MET A 1 -14.58 -11.42 -24.90
C MET A 1 -14.00 -10.05 -25.27
N THR A 2 -14.83 -9.11 -25.67
CA THR A 2 -14.37 -7.75 -26.04
C THR A 2 -14.64 -6.87 -24.83
N MET A 3 -13.62 -6.30 -24.24
CA MET A 3 -13.74 -5.36 -23.12
C MET A 3 -13.66 -3.94 -23.64
N THR A 4 -14.44 -3.04 -23.06
CA THR A 4 -14.28 -1.60 -23.28
C THR A 4 -12.96 -1.10 -22.65
N ALA A 5 -12.47 0.07 -23.06
CA ALA A 5 -11.28 0.65 -22.47
C ALA A 5 -11.43 0.89 -20.95
N ARG A 6 -12.66 1.22 -20.49
CA ARG A 6 -12.99 1.39 -19.09
C ARG A 6 -12.91 0.06 -18.32
N GLU A 7 -13.59 -0.99 -18.81
CA GLU A 7 -13.51 -2.32 -18.20
C GLU A 7 -12.09 -2.85 -18.18
N LEU A 8 -11.30 -2.57 -19.24
CA LEU A 8 -9.90 -2.96 -19.30
C LEU A 8 -9.07 -2.23 -18.24
N SER A 9 -9.29 -0.93 -18.03
CA SER A 9 -8.57 -0.17 -17.00
C SER A 9 -8.94 -0.63 -15.59
N GLU A 10 -10.21 -0.88 -15.31
CA GLU A 10 -10.68 -1.39 -14.02
C GLU A 10 -10.15 -2.81 -13.74
N TYR A 11 -9.94 -3.61 -14.78
CA TYR A 11 -9.41 -4.98 -14.62
C TYR A 11 -7.88 -5.04 -14.56
N LEU A 12 -7.18 -4.22 -15.35
CA LEU A 12 -5.73 -4.33 -15.49
C LEU A 12 -4.95 -3.61 -14.40
N TYR A 13 -5.39 -2.41 -14.01
CA TYR A 13 -4.63 -1.56 -13.12
C TYR A 13 -5.03 -1.80 -11.68
N LEU A 14 -4.06 -2.26 -10.87
CA LEU A 14 -4.29 -2.52 -9.46
C LEU A 14 -3.97 -1.28 -8.63
N ARG A 15 -2.78 -0.72 -8.79
CA ARG A 15 -2.30 0.40 -7.98
C ARG A 15 -1.39 1.32 -8.78
N VAL A 16 -1.41 2.60 -8.43
CA VAL A 16 -0.57 3.64 -9.04
C VAL A 16 0.28 4.29 -7.96
N PHE A 17 1.56 4.49 -8.26
CA PHE A 17 2.52 5.10 -7.35
C PHE A 17 3.27 6.21 -8.06
N LEU A 18 3.60 7.27 -7.32
CA LEU A 18 4.36 8.41 -7.82
C LEU A 18 5.67 8.55 -7.05
N SER A 19 6.77 8.82 -7.75
CA SER A 19 8.06 9.06 -7.11
C SER A 19 8.15 10.43 -6.43
N SER A 20 7.39 11.39 -6.91
CA SER A 20 7.35 12.78 -6.44
C SER A 20 6.05 13.45 -6.84
N ASN A 21 5.79 14.65 -6.32
CA ASN A 21 4.66 15.45 -6.77
C ASN A 21 4.90 15.93 -8.22
N PRO A 22 4.00 15.60 -9.17
CA PRO A 22 4.15 16.03 -10.58
C PRO A 22 4.22 17.53 -10.77
N SER A 23 3.67 18.30 -9.83
CA SER A 23 3.65 19.78 -9.89
C SER A 23 4.97 20.44 -9.50
N ASP A 24 5.91 19.69 -8.93
CA ASP A 24 7.20 20.23 -8.47
C ASP A 24 8.21 20.42 -9.61
N GLY A 25 7.83 20.13 -10.85
CA GLY A 25 8.63 20.37 -12.06
C GLY A 25 9.85 19.46 -12.22
N GLY A 26 9.91 18.37 -11.50
CA GLY A 26 10.99 17.38 -11.55
C GLY A 26 10.64 16.15 -12.40
N ASP A 27 11.58 15.22 -12.48
CA ASP A 27 11.42 13.92 -13.14
C ASP A 27 10.50 13.01 -12.32
N CYS A 28 9.19 13.23 -12.38
CA CYS A 28 8.24 12.35 -11.73
C CYS A 28 8.13 11.04 -12.51
N ILE A 29 8.30 9.93 -11.79
CA ILE A 29 8.11 8.58 -12.31
C ILE A 29 6.75 8.09 -11.81
N VAL A 30 5.92 7.64 -12.75
CA VAL A 30 4.65 6.96 -12.46
C VAL A 30 4.89 5.47 -12.58
N VAL A 31 4.53 4.72 -11.55
CA VAL A 31 4.63 3.26 -11.53
C VAL A 31 3.23 2.66 -11.46
N LEU A 32 2.98 1.68 -12.29
CA LEU A 32 1.77 0.87 -12.27
C LEU A 32 2.07 -0.53 -11.75
N LEU A 33 1.35 -0.94 -10.75
CA LEU A 33 1.20 -2.35 -10.38
C LEU A 33 -0.05 -2.85 -11.09
N HIS A 34 0.08 -3.87 -11.93
CA HIS A 34 -1.02 -4.28 -12.82
C HIS A 34 -1.11 -5.79 -13.04
N ARG A 35 -2.22 -6.23 -13.64
CA ARG A 35 -2.43 -7.62 -14.08
C ARG A 35 -1.78 -7.88 -15.45
N PRO A 36 -1.59 -9.15 -15.83
CA PRO A 36 -1.76 -10.32 -14.99
C PRO A 36 -0.64 -10.42 -13.95
N GLN A 37 -0.99 -10.83 -12.75
CA GLN A 37 -0.02 -11.32 -11.75
C GLN A 37 0.94 -10.28 -11.13
N GLY A 38 0.45 -9.08 -10.75
CA GLY A 38 1.26 -8.13 -9.97
C GLY A 38 2.56 -7.73 -10.70
N GLN A 39 2.42 -7.37 -11.96
CA GLN A 39 3.52 -6.89 -12.80
C GLN A 39 3.72 -5.40 -12.58
N ILE A 40 4.93 -4.94 -12.83
CA ILE A 40 5.31 -3.55 -12.64
C ILE A 40 5.67 -2.93 -13.99
N SER A 41 5.05 -1.80 -14.32
CA SER A 41 5.45 -0.93 -15.42
C SER A 41 5.63 0.48 -14.92
N PHE A 42 6.48 1.25 -15.59
CA PHE A 42 6.69 2.66 -15.25
C PHE A 42 6.78 3.54 -16.50
N ALA A 43 6.55 4.82 -16.30
CA ALA A 43 6.83 5.87 -17.26
C ALA A 43 7.29 7.14 -16.53
N ARG A 44 8.17 7.92 -17.14
CA ARG A 44 8.46 9.29 -16.71
C ARG A 44 7.46 10.25 -17.33
N LEU A 45 7.21 11.36 -16.68
CA LEU A 45 6.39 12.39 -17.29
C LEU A 45 6.97 12.80 -18.65
N GLY A 46 6.12 12.69 -19.70
CA GLY A 46 6.53 12.97 -21.08
C GLY A 46 7.01 11.75 -21.88
N ASP A 47 7.18 10.60 -21.27
CA ASP A 47 7.49 9.38 -22.01
C ASP A 47 6.33 8.99 -22.93
N PRO A 48 6.60 8.62 -24.20
CA PRO A 48 5.55 8.22 -25.13
C PRO A 48 5.00 6.83 -24.86
N HIS A 49 5.70 6.03 -24.08
CA HIS A 49 5.37 4.61 -23.82
C HIS A 49 5.68 4.20 -22.39
N TRP A 50 4.94 3.22 -21.89
CA TRP A 50 5.23 2.53 -20.65
C TRP A 50 6.37 1.55 -20.83
N THR A 51 7.30 1.51 -19.88
CA THR A 51 8.38 0.53 -19.81
C THR A 51 7.99 -0.57 -18.82
N TRP A 52 8.06 -1.79 -19.29
CA TRP A 52 7.79 -2.95 -18.46
C TRP A 52 9.06 -3.40 -17.73
N ILE A 53 8.98 -3.56 -16.40
CA ILE A 53 10.09 -4.10 -15.62
C ILE A 53 10.08 -5.61 -15.78
N ARG A 54 11.14 -6.15 -16.37
CA ARG A 54 11.33 -7.59 -16.47
C ARG A 54 11.75 -8.13 -15.12
N THR A 55 10.88 -8.94 -14.54
CA THR A 55 11.16 -9.65 -13.29
C THR A 55 11.56 -11.09 -13.58
N PRO A 56 12.43 -11.69 -12.77
CA PRO A 56 12.75 -13.10 -12.91
C PRO A 56 11.50 -13.97 -12.88
N THR A 57 11.51 -15.02 -13.67
CA THR A 57 10.39 -15.96 -13.77
C THR A 57 10.11 -16.61 -12.41
N GLY A 58 8.93 -16.39 -11.89
CA GLY A 58 8.45 -16.98 -10.64
C GLY A 58 6.98 -16.62 -10.42
N ASN A 59 6.24 -17.49 -9.75
CA ASN A 59 4.79 -17.33 -9.53
C ASN A 59 4.42 -16.34 -8.42
N LEU A 60 5.39 -15.59 -7.91
CA LEU A 60 5.14 -14.67 -6.79
C LEU A 60 4.88 -13.26 -7.29
N LEU A 61 3.72 -12.76 -6.95
CA LEU A 61 3.19 -11.46 -7.35
C LEU A 61 3.83 -10.35 -6.53
N TYR A 62 4.16 -9.24 -7.18
CA TYR A 62 4.39 -7.98 -6.48
C TYR A 62 3.04 -7.47 -5.93
N VAL A 63 3.05 -7.10 -4.68
CA VAL A 63 1.85 -6.64 -3.96
C VAL A 63 1.97 -5.19 -3.50
N ASP A 64 3.19 -4.68 -3.43
CA ASP A 64 3.45 -3.28 -3.10
C ASP A 64 4.74 -2.79 -3.76
N VAL A 65 4.84 -1.49 -3.96
CA VAL A 65 6.05 -0.81 -4.39
C VAL A 65 6.23 0.48 -3.59
N ALA A 66 7.48 0.89 -3.40
CA ALA A 66 7.80 2.14 -2.73
C ALA A 66 9.03 2.79 -3.35
N PHE A 67 9.06 4.11 -3.32
CA PHE A 67 10.26 4.89 -3.61
C PHE A 67 10.95 5.28 -2.30
N ARG A 68 12.26 5.46 -2.34
CA ARG A 68 12.96 6.21 -1.32
C ARG A 68 12.55 7.67 -1.36
N ALA A 69 12.71 8.37 -0.25
CA ALA A 69 12.40 9.81 -0.15
C ALA A 69 13.12 10.66 -1.20
N ASP A 70 14.26 10.20 -1.75
CA ASP A 70 14.97 10.86 -2.85
C ASP A 70 14.33 10.60 -4.24
N GLY A 71 13.31 9.76 -4.33
CA GLY A 71 12.57 9.41 -5.55
C GLY A 71 13.36 8.67 -6.62
N ARG A 72 14.61 8.27 -6.35
CA ARG A 72 15.55 7.76 -7.37
C ARG A 72 15.52 6.26 -7.55
N LYS A 73 15.18 5.53 -6.48
CA LYS A 73 15.18 4.07 -6.48
C LYS A 73 13.79 3.53 -6.21
N LEU A 74 13.38 2.57 -7.01
CA LEU A 74 12.15 1.82 -6.83
C LEU A 74 12.45 0.51 -6.13
N TYR A 75 11.60 0.19 -5.18
CA TYR A 75 11.61 -1.10 -4.48
C TYR A 75 10.25 -1.76 -4.65
N GLY A 76 10.25 -3.06 -4.94
CA GLY A 76 9.04 -3.84 -5.05
C GLY A 76 9.03 -4.97 -4.04
N MET A 77 7.91 -5.16 -3.39
CA MET A 77 7.70 -6.22 -2.43
C MET A 77 6.78 -7.29 -3.00
N ARG A 78 7.19 -8.54 -2.89
CA ARG A 78 6.37 -9.71 -3.23
C ARG A 78 5.49 -10.12 -2.06
N ARG A 79 4.51 -10.96 -2.36
CA ARG A 79 3.55 -11.48 -1.36
C ARG A 79 4.21 -12.23 -0.21
N ASP A 80 5.36 -12.84 -0.42
CA ASP A 80 6.13 -13.54 0.62
C ASP A 80 7.08 -12.64 1.42
N GLY A 81 7.00 -11.32 1.21
CA GLY A 81 7.84 -10.33 1.87
C GLY A 81 9.21 -10.14 1.25
N THR A 82 9.54 -10.84 0.16
CA THR A 82 10.77 -10.58 -0.61
C THR A 82 10.75 -9.14 -1.13
N ILE A 83 11.83 -8.40 -0.92
CA ILE A 83 11.98 -7.03 -1.41
C ILE A 83 13.12 -6.97 -2.42
N HIS A 84 12.82 -6.39 -3.59
CA HIS A 84 13.78 -6.20 -4.67
C HIS A 84 14.01 -4.72 -4.93
N GLU A 85 15.26 -4.35 -5.24
CA GLU A 85 15.62 -3.04 -5.78
C GLU A 85 15.64 -3.10 -7.30
N PHE A 86 15.05 -2.10 -7.95
CA PHE A 86 14.99 -1.98 -9.41
C PHE A 86 15.85 -0.83 -9.93
N ASP A 87 16.53 -1.09 -11.05
CA ASP A 87 17.15 -0.06 -11.86
C ASP A 87 16.19 0.40 -12.95
N LEU A 88 15.71 1.63 -12.84
CA LEU A 88 14.83 2.23 -13.84
C LEU A 88 15.57 2.93 -14.98
N ASN A 89 16.90 3.01 -14.92
CA ASN A 89 17.73 3.64 -15.96
C ASN A 89 18.38 2.63 -16.91
N GLY A 90 18.34 1.33 -16.56
CA GLY A 90 18.84 0.26 -17.41
C GLY A 90 17.88 -0.06 -18.55
N GLU A 91 18.42 -0.53 -19.69
CA GLU A 91 17.63 -1.10 -20.76
C GLU A 91 18.05 -2.57 -21.00
N PRO A 92 17.17 -3.54 -20.74
CA PRO A 92 15.84 -3.40 -20.12
C PRO A 92 15.94 -3.08 -18.62
N ALA A 93 14.90 -2.41 -18.08
CA ALA A 93 14.80 -2.20 -16.64
C ALA A 93 14.71 -3.57 -15.94
N LEU A 94 15.61 -3.81 -15.01
CA LEU A 94 15.81 -5.10 -14.38
C LEU A 94 15.85 -4.99 -12.86
N GLU A 95 15.49 -6.09 -12.19
CA GLU A 95 15.83 -6.31 -10.80
C GLU A 95 17.34 -6.28 -10.62
N ARG A 96 17.84 -5.42 -9.72
CA ARG A 96 19.27 -5.32 -9.40
C ARG A 96 19.68 -6.19 -8.23
N ALA A 97 18.90 -6.17 -7.18
CA ALA A 97 19.25 -6.83 -5.94
C ALA A 97 18.02 -7.28 -5.15
N THR A 98 18.11 -8.43 -4.51
CA THR A 98 17.21 -8.82 -3.43
C THR A 98 17.75 -8.21 -2.14
N ILE A 99 17.04 -7.25 -1.57
CA ILE A 99 17.43 -6.60 -0.31
C ILE A 99 16.84 -7.28 0.92
N LEU A 100 15.77 -8.05 0.73
CA LEU A 100 15.19 -8.89 1.76
C LEU A 100 14.67 -10.18 1.11
N PRO A 101 15.12 -11.38 1.56
CA PRO A 101 14.55 -12.65 1.11
C PRO A 101 13.14 -12.86 1.68
N ALA A 102 12.45 -13.91 1.26
CA ALA A 102 11.13 -14.28 1.75
C ALA A 102 11.08 -14.36 3.28
N GLN A 103 10.02 -13.82 3.86
CA GLN A 103 9.79 -13.78 5.29
C GLN A 103 8.53 -14.58 5.66
N GLU A 104 8.65 -15.48 6.63
CA GLU A 104 7.52 -16.29 7.08
C GLU A 104 6.36 -15.42 7.62
N CYS A 105 6.68 -14.33 8.30
CA CYS A 105 5.68 -13.39 8.84
C CYS A 105 4.85 -12.69 7.76
N ALA A 106 5.31 -12.63 6.51
CA ALA A 106 4.61 -11.98 5.41
C ALA A 106 3.69 -12.91 4.64
N MET A 107 3.77 -14.22 4.85
CA MET A 107 2.96 -15.18 4.09
C MET A 107 1.48 -15.11 4.47
N TRP A 108 0.61 -15.08 3.45
CA TRP A 108 -0.84 -15.12 3.60
C TRP A 108 -1.51 -13.85 4.18
N HIS A 109 -0.81 -12.72 4.19
CA HIS A 109 -1.31 -11.45 4.73
C HIS A 109 -1.26 -10.36 3.68
N THR A 110 -1.94 -9.26 3.96
CA THR A 110 -1.76 -8.03 3.18
C THR A 110 -0.53 -7.31 3.71
N ASN A 111 0.46 -7.14 2.84
CA ASN A 111 1.74 -6.58 3.21
C ASN A 111 1.94 -5.21 2.57
N TYR A 112 2.63 -4.33 3.28
CA TYR A 112 2.98 -2.99 2.83
C TYR A 112 4.46 -2.74 3.06
N LEU A 113 5.07 -2.03 2.12
CA LEU A 113 6.44 -1.56 2.20
C LEU A 113 6.43 -0.05 2.48
N VAL A 114 7.05 0.37 3.58
CA VAL A 114 7.06 1.78 3.98
C VAL A 114 8.49 2.27 4.12
N ASP A 115 8.80 3.41 3.47
CA ASP A 115 10.05 4.14 3.71
C ASP A 115 9.98 4.87 5.05
N ALA A 116 10.90 4.55 5.95
CA ALA A 116 10.93 5.03 7.34
C ALA A 116 12.35 5.46 7.77
N PRO A 117 12.95 6.45 7.09
CA PRO A 117 14.34 6.84 7.32
C PRO A 117 14.62 7.32 8.74
N TRP A 118 13.61 7.77 9.46
CA TRP A 118 13.73 8.23 10.86
C TRP A 118 14.08 7.13 11.86
N LEU A 119 13.84 5.85 11.49
CA LEU A 119 14.18 4.71 12.36
C LEU A 119 15.65 4.28 12.24
N GLY A 120 16.41 4.91 11.34
CA GLY A 120 17.77 4.53 11.06
C GLY A 120 17.90 3.15 10.39
N GLY A 121 19.14 2.65 10.27
CA GLY A 121 19.43 1.41 9.56
C GLY A 121 19.06 1.50 8.08
N ASP A 122 18.43 0.46 7.55
CA ASP A 122 17.96 0.45 6.14
C ASP A 122 16.78 1.38 5.89
N GLY A 123 16.11 1.84 6.96
CA GLY A 123 14.96 2.71 6.87
C GLY A 123 13.74 2.08 6.15
N TRP A 124 13.62 0.75 6.15
CA TRP A 124 12.46 0.07 5.62
C TRP A 124 11.62 -0.59 6.71
N LEU A 125 10.32 -0.47 6.57
CA LEU A 125 9.35 -1.25 7.33
C LEU A 125 8.60 -2.21 6.41
N LEU A 126 8.50 -3.46 6.85
CA LEU A 126 7.53 -4.44 6.37
C LEU A 126 6.35 -4.42 7.34
N VAL A 127 5.17 -4.05 6.84
CA VAL A 127 3.94 -4.03 7.65
C VAL A 127 3.03 -5.15 7.19
N CYS A 128 2.67 -6.05 8.11
CA CYS A 128 1.78 -7.17 7.85
C CYS A 128 0.42 -6.91 8.50
N ARG A 129 -0.62 -6.83 7.68
CA ARG A 129 -2.01 -6.63 8.10
C ARG A 129 -2.75 -7.96 8.04
N TYR A 130 -3.18 -8.41 9.19
CA TYR A 130 -3.87 -9.69 9.38
C TYR A 130 -5.37 -9.47 9.36
N MET A 131 -6.03 -10.08 8.40
CA MET A 131 -7.47 -9.96 8.20
C MET A 131 -8.16 -11.29 8.52
N ARG A 132 -9.38 -11.21 9.01
CA ARG A 132 -10.24 -12.37 9.23
C ARG A 132 -11.64 -12.09 8.73
N ALA A 133 -12.33 -13.15 8.31
CA ALA A 133 -13.73 -13.06 7.96
C ALA A 133 -14.56 -12.58 9.16
N ALA A 134 -15.41 -11.58 8.95
CA ALA A 134 -16.28 -11.05 10.00
C ALA A 134 -17.21 -12.15 10.55
N ASN A 135 -17.67 -13.07 9.69
CA ASN A 135 -18.42 -14.25 10.07
C ASN A 135 -17.70 -15.52 9.60
N LEU A 136 -16.95 -16.14 10.50
CA LEU A 136 -16.16 -17.33 10.20
C LEU A 136 -17.04 -18.53 9.79
N GLN A 137 -18.24 -18.69 10.36
CA GLN A 137 -19.14 -19.82 10.03
C GLN A 137 -19.63 -19.68 8.59
N VAL A 138 -20.08 -18.49 8.18
CA VAL A 138 -20.50 -18.22 6.80
C VAL A 138 -19.33 -18.40 5.83
N TYR A 139 -18.14 -17.91 6.18
CA TYR A 139 -16.93 -18.11 5.37
C TYR A 139 -16.59 -19.60 5.19
N MET A 140 -16.64 -20.39 6.25
CA MET A 140 -16.35 -21.82 6.19
C MET A 140 -17.40 -22.59 5.36
N ALA A 141 -18.67 -22.22 5.47
CA ALA A 141 -19.74 -22.77 4.64
C ALA A 141 -19.52 -22.46 3.15
N TRP A 142 -19.24 -21.20 2.82
CA TRP A 142 -18.92 -20.78 1.45
C TRP A 142 -17.64 -21.45 0.92
N ARG A 143 -16.65 -21.66 1.77
CA ARG A 143 -15.42 -22.35 1.35
C ARG A 143 -15.67 -23.81 1.01
N ALA A 144 -16.57 -24.46 1.74
CA ALA A 144 -16.98 -25.85 1.50
C ALA A 144 -17.90 -25.98 0.28
N ASP A 145 -18.82 -25.02 0.11
CA ASP A 145 -19.79 -24.97 -0.99
C ASP A 145 -19.89 -23.51 -1.53
N ARG A 146 -19.37 -23.27 -2.71
CA ARG A 146 -19.35 -21.97 -3.35
C ARG A 146 -20.73 -21.45 -3.77
N SER A 147 -21.78 -22.26 -3.70
CA SER A 147 -23.16 -21.84 -3.91
C SER A 147 -23.77 -21.14 -2.68
N VAL A 148 -23.16 -21.29 -1.50
CA VAL A 148 -23.59 -20.59 -0.28
C VAL A 148 -23.29 -19.10 -0.42
N PRO A 149 -24.25 -18.21 -0.17
CA PRO A 149 -23.98 -16.77 -0.19
C PRO A 149 -22.94 -16.40 0.88
N TYR A 150 -21.94 -15.62 0.47
CA TYR A 150 -20.95 -15.06 1.37
C TYR A 150 -20.88 -13.55 1.14
N ASP A 151 -21.15 -12.79 2.19
CA ASP A 151 -21.05 -11.34 2.19
C ASP A 151 -19.60 -10.83 2.03
N GLY A 152 -18.66 -11.74 2.32
CA GLY A 152 -17.22 -11.51 2.10
C GLY A 152 -16.60 -10.44 2.99
N VAL A 153 -17.25 -10.00 4.06
CA VAL A 153 -16.70 -8.98 4.95
C VAL A 153 -15.45 -9.49 5.67
N TRP A 154 -14.35 -8.80 5.46
CA TRP A 154 -13.08 -9.06 6.13
C TRP A 154 -12.71 -7.86 6.98
N ASN A 155 -12.29 -8.11 8.22
CA ASN A 155 -11.88 -7.05 9.12
C ASN A 155 -10.44 -7.28 9.57
N THR A 156 -9.68 -6.21 9.64
CA THR A 156 -8.37 -6.20 10.27
C THR A 156 -8.51 -6.54 11.76
N HIS A 157 -7.70 -7.47 12.24
CA HIS A 157 -7.72 -7.86 13.65
C HIS A 157 -6.34 -7.79 14.30
N LEU A 158 -5.29 -7.61 13.51
CA LEU A 158 -3.92 -7.43 13.98
C LEU A 158 -3.10 -6.74 12.90
N ILE A 159 -2.25 -5.81 13.30
CA ILE A 159 -1.21 -5.26 12.45
C ILE A 159 0.13 -5.45 13.15
N LYS A 160 1.11 -5.97 12.44
CA LYS A 160 2.48 -6.10 12.93
C LYS A 160 3.41 -5.31 12.04
N VAL A 161 4.35 -4.63 12.68
CA VAL A 161 5.34 -3.80 12.00
C VAL A 161 6.71 -4.39 12.25
N TYR A 162 7.48 -4.56 11.19
CA TYR A 162 8.83 -5.11 11.25
C TYR A 162 9.82 -4.14 10.62
N ARG A 163 10.90 -3.87 11.32
CA ARG A 163 12.05 -3.19 10.74
C ARG A 163 12.88 -4.18 9.96
N VAL A 164 13.22 -3.80 8.73
CA VAL A 164 14.05 -4.60 7.83
C VAL A 164 15.52 -4.40 8.15
N ASP A 165 16.28 -5.49 8.12
CA ASP A 165 17.74 -5.53 8.14
C ASP A 165 18.20 -6.25 6.86
N SER A 166 18.56 -5.48 5.85
CA SER A 166 18.97 -6.03 4.56
C SER A 166 20.35 -6.70 4.62
N ALA A 167 21.22 -6.28 5.55
CA ALA A 167 22.53 -6.88 5.71
C ALA A 167 22.44 -8.31 6.26
N MET A 168 21.47 -8.55 7.15
CA MET A 168 21.20 -9.86 7.73
C MET A 168 20.13 -10.65 6.96
N GLY A 169 19.39 -10.01 6.05
CA GLY A 169 18.27 -10.62 5.35
C GLY A 169 17.10 -11.00 6.27
N THR A 170 16.91 -10.27 7.37
CA THR A 170 15.92 -10.57 8.41
C THR A 170 15.06 -9.36 8.75
N VAL A 171 14.02 -9.60 9.53
CA VAL A 171 13.14 -8.55 10.06
C VAL A 171 13.02 -8.66 11.58
N ALA A 172 12.87 -7.53 12.26
CA ALA A 172 12.63 -7.46 13.70
C ALA A 172 11.31 -6.73 13.98
N GLU A 173 10.40 -7.38 14.71
CA GLU A 173 9.13 -6.75 15.11
C GLU A 173 9.40 -5.54 16.00
N ILE A 174 8.72 -4.43 15.71
CA ILE A 174 8.77 -3.20 16.51
C ILE A 174 7.35 -2.84 16.98
N LYS A 175 7.28 -2.18 18.12
CA LYS A 175 6.02 -1.68 18.71
C LYS A 175 5.98 -0.17 18.86
N ASP A 176 7.00 0.51 18.35
CA ASP A 176 7.11 1.95 18.40
C ASP A 176 7.68 2.48 17.08
N LEU A 177 7.04 3.50 16.54
CA LEU A 177 7.43 4.20 15.32
C LEU A 177 8.41 5.37 15.56
N GLY A 178 8.98 5.50 16.75
CA GLY A 178 9.93 6.55 17.10
C GLY A 178 9.27 7.80 17.69
N GLY A 179 8.09 7.68 18.33
CA GLY A 179 7.49 8.71 19.20
C GLY A 179 6.78 9.87 18.51
N HIS A 180 7.08 10.16 17.25
CA HIS A 180 6.51 11.31 16.52
C HIS A 180 5.95 10.94 15.13
N HIS A 181 5.83 9.66 14.81
CA HIS A 181 5.42 9.20 13.50
C HIS A 181 4.14 8.36 13.55
N ALA A 182 3.39 8.41 12.45
CA ALA A 182 2.25 7.55 12.16
C ALA A 182 2.39 6.97 10.76
N LEU A 183 1.77 5.81 10.50
CA LEU A 183 1.74 5.19 9.18
C LEU A 183 0.37 5.32 8.56
N PHE A 184 0.34 5.43 7.24
CA PHE A 184 -0.86 5.45 6.42
C PHE A 184 -0.76 4.35 5.37
N LEU A 185 -1.69 3.40 5.40
CA LEU A 185 -1.71 2.20 4.57
C LEU A 185 -3.00 2.14 3.75
N GLY A 186 -2.90 1.76 2.49
CA GLY A 186 -4.07 1.68 1.61
C GLY A 186 -3.73 1.23 0.19
N CYS A 187 -4.61 1.55 -0.76
CA CYS A 187 -4.42 1.23 -2.17
C CYS A 187 -3.38 2.09 -2.90
N ASN A 188 -2.95 3.19 -2.33
CA ASN A 188 -1.89 4.04 -2.86
C ASN A 188 -0.58 3.86 -2.07
N ASN A 189 0.38 4.77 -2.27
CA ASN A 189 1.65 4.74 -1.54
C ASN A 189 1.41 4.61 -0.04
N SER A 190 2.04 3.62 0.56
CA SER A 190 2.14 3.54 2.01
C SER A 190 3.20 4.52 2.49
N ILE A 191 2.85 5.34 3.48
CA ILE A 191 3.71 6.44 3.93
C ILE A 191 3.79 6.53 5.44
N GLY A 192 4.94 7.02 5.91
CA GLY A 192 5.11 7.48 7.29
C GLY A 192 5.09 9.00 7.34
N LEU A 193 4.31 9.57 8.26
CA LEU A 193 4.21 11.01 8.47
C LEU A 193 4.59 11.36 9.90
N THR A 194 5.22 12.52 10.06
CA THR A 194 5.44 13.09 11.38
C THR A 194 4.21 13.83 11.87
N VAL A 195 3.86 13.64 13.14
CA VAL A 195 2.74 14.37 13.76
C VAL A 195 2.99 15.87 13.86
N VAL A 196 4.25 16.30 13.74
CA VAL A 196 4.60 17.72 13.73
C VAL A 196 4.10 18.41 12.47
N ASP A 197 4.21 17.73 11.33
CA ASP A 197 3.80 18.28 10.03
C ASP A 197 2.29 18.11 9.78
N CYS A 198 1.65 17.19 10.50
CA CYS A 198 0.25 16.84 10.30
C CYS A 198 -0.53 16.92 11.64
N PRO A 199 -0.93 18.13 12.09
CA PRO A 199 -1.71 18.26 13.30
C PRO A 199 -3.01 17.47 13.23
N GLY A 200 -3.30 16.71 14.29
CA GLY A 200 -4.52 15.90 14.39
C GLY A 200 -4.31 14.41 14.15
N ILE A 201 -3.15 13.98 13.65
CA ILE A 201 -2.78 12.57 13.68
C ILE A 201 -2.12 12.21 15.02
N LEU A 202 -2.30 10.98 15.45
CA LEU A 202 -1.74 10.49 16.70
C LEU A 202 -0.41 9.77 16.44
N PRO A 203 0.63 10.00 17.24
CA PRO A 203 1.88 9.28 17.11
C PRO A 203 1.67 7.79 17.43
N ASN A 204 2.52 6.95 16.87
CA ASN A 204 2.48 5.50 17.09
C ASN A 204 1.17 4.82 16.69
N HIS A 205 0.45 5.45 15.72
CA HIS A 205 -0.80 4.93 15.17
C HIS A 205 -0.65 4.58 13.69
N ILE A 206 -1.42 3.59 13.25
CA ILE A 206 -1.49 3.16 11.86
C ILE A 206 -2.91 3.42 11.35
N TYR A 207 -3.02 4.32 10.39
CA TYR A 207 -4.25 4.66 9.68
C TYR A 207 -4.33 3.78 8.44
N TYR A 208 -5.41 3.03 8.26
CA TYR A 208 -5.54 2.12 7.14
C TYR A 208 -6.87 2.25 6.43
N THR A 209 -6.84 2.05 5.10
CA THR A 209 -8.02 1.91 4.27
C THR A 209 -8.08 0.51 3.68
N ASP A 210 -9.26 0.14 3.19
CA ASP A 210 -9.46 -1.11 2.48
C ASP A 210 -8.64 -1.13 1.18
N ASN A 211 -8.02 -2.28 0.88
CA ASN A 211 -7.25 -2.51 -0.33
C ASN A 211 -7.54 -3.88 -0.97
N GLU A 212 -8.64 -4.53 -0.59
CA GLU A 212 -9.07 -5.79 -1.17
C GLU A 212 -9.83 -5.55 -2.49
N GLU A 213 -9.04 -5.34 -3.56
CA GLU A 213 -9.55 -4.98 -4.89
C GLU A 213 -10.50 -6.00 -5.48
N ASP A 214 -10.13 -7.29 -5.46
CA ASP A 214 -10.98 -8.36 -6.00
C ASP A 214 -12.34 -8.40 -5.30
N TYR A 215 -12.36 -8.07 -4.04
CA TYR A 215 -13.56 -8.02 -3.24
C TYR A 215 -14.38 -6.76 -3.55
N ALA A 216 -13.74 -5.61 -3.61
CA ALA A 216 -14.39 -4.33 -3.91
C ALA A 216 -15.05 -4.32 -5.30
N LEU A 217 -14.40 -4.92 -6.31
CA LEU A 217 -14.95 -5.04 -7.67
C LEU A 217 -16.17 -5.95 -7.73
N ASN A 218 -16.20 -7.02 -6.94
CA ASN A 218 -17.28 -8.00 -6.98
C ASN A 218 -18.44 -7.66 -6.04
N LYS A 219 -18.21 -6.80 -5.04
CA LYS A 219 -19.18 -6.44 -4.01
C LYS A 219 -19.04 -4.98 -3.59
N PRO A 220 -19.46 -4.03 -4.43
CA PRO A 220 -19.30 -2.60 -4.16
C PRO A 220 -20.07 -2.13 -2.91
N GLU A 221 -21.16 -2.80 -2.56
CA GLU A 221 -22.02 -2.41 -1.43
C GLU A 221 -21.56 -2.90 -0.05
N CYS A 222 -20.36 -3.51 0.03
CA CYS A 222 -19.89 -4.07 1.29
C CYS A 222 -19.18 -3.04 2.17
N ALA A 223 -19.29 -3.27 3.48
CA ALA A 223 -18.58 -2.47 4.47
C ALA A 223 -17.08 -2.46 4.19
N ARG A 224 -16.49 -1.28 4.17
CA ARG A 224 -15.05 -1.07 3.99
C ARG A 224 -14.32 -1.22 5.33
N ASP A 225 -13.16 -1.85 5.28
CA ASP A 225 -12.30 -2.01 6.45
C ASP A 225 -11.36 -0.80 6.59
N ILE A 226 -11.90 0.27 7.17
CA ILE A 226 -11.19 1.53 7.39
C ILE A 226 -11.06 1.77 8.89
N GLY A 227 -9.86 2.11 9.35
CA GLY A 227 -9.66 2.33 10.77
C GLY A 227 -8.31 2.89 11.16
N VAL A 228 -8.13 2.95 12.46
CA VAL A 228 -6.91 3.37 13.12
C VAL A 228 -6.51 2.30 14.11
N TYR A 229 -5.27 1.87 14.05
CA TYR A 229 -4.65 0.91 14.95
C TYR A 229 -3.64 1.63 15.85
N ASN A 230 -3.79 1.45 17.15
CA ASN A 230 -2.82 1.93 18.13
C ASN A 230 -1.76 0.83 18.38
N MET A 231 -0.51 1.10 18.07
CA MET A 231 0.57 0.12 18.26
C MET A 231 0.95 -0.10 19.72
N GLU A 232 0.62 0.86 20.59
CA GLU A 232 0.99 0.78 22.01
C GLU A 232 0.17 -0.27 22.76
N ASP A 233 -1.16 -0.25 22.56
CA ASP A 233 -2.09 -1.13 23.26
C ASP A 233 -2.77 -2.18 22.37
N GLY A 234 -2.54 -2.12 21.06
CA GLY A 234 -3.13 -3.03 20.09
C GLY A 234 -4.62 -2.78 19.83
N SER A 235 -5.16 -1.64 20.25
CA SER A 235 -6.56 -1.31 20.06
C SER A 235 -6.86 -0.85 18.63
N PHE A 236 -8.10 -1.10 18.21
CA PHE A 236 -8.63 -0.66 16.91
C PHE A 236 -9.76 0.33 17.10
N HIS A 237 -9.74 1.37 16.32
CA HIS A 237 -10.85 2.28 16.13
C HIS A 237 -11.32 2.21 14.68
N GLN A 238 -12.45 1.55 14.45
CA GLN A 238 -13.05 1.50 13.12
C GLN A 238 -13.68 2.84 12.78
N VAL A 239 -13.39 3.33 11.59
CA VAL A 239 -14.06 4.49 11.01
C VAL A 239 -15.20 3.98 10.14
N GLN A 240 -16.43 4.39 10.46
CA GLN A 240 -17.57 4.10 9.58
C GLN A 240 -17.55 5.12 8.44
N PRO A 241 -17.24 4.70 7.20
CA PRO A 241 -17.24 5.60 6.08
C PRO A 241 -18.68 6.03 5.73
N PRO A 242 -18.86 7.22 5.15
CA PRO A 242 -20.13 7.58 4.52
C PRO A 242 -20.53 6.52 3.48
N SER A 243 -21.83 6.32 3.26
CA SER A 243 -22.34 5.32 2.31
C SER A 243 -21.78 5.49 0.91
N SER A 244 -21.47 6.72 0.49
CA SER A 244 -20.85 7.03 -0.80
C SER A 244 -19.42 6.50 -0.96
N TRP A 245 -18.76 6.11 0.12
CA TRP A 245 -17.40 5.54 0.08
C TRP A 245 -17.40 4.01 -0.03
N LEU A 246 -18.57 3.40 0.01
CA LEU A 246 -18.70 1.95 -0.12
C LEU A 246 -18.55 1.48 -1.57
N ASP A 247 -18.74 2.40 -2.53
CA ASP A 247 -18.65 2.11 -3.95
C ASP A 247 -17.19 2.13 -4.44
N TRP A 248 -16.99 1.61 -5.66
CA TRP A 248 -15.74 1.75 -6.37
C TRP A 248 -15.53 3.21 -6.85
N PRO A 249 -14.31 3.77 -6.81
CA PRO A 249 -13.03 3.17 -6.43
C PRO A 249 -12.81 3.04 -4.92
N LEU A 250 -11.80 2.23 -4.54
CA LEU A 250 -11.39 2.12 -3.14
C LEU A 250 -10.89 3.47 -2.61
N PRO A 251 -11.13 3.78 -1.33
CA PRO A 251 -10.65 5.01 -0.73
C PRO A 251 -9.11 5.03 -0.65
N VAL A 252 -8.52 6.17 -0.98
CA VAL A 252 -7.08 6.40 -0.96
C VAL A 252 -6.72 7.56 -0.04
N TRP A 253 -5.50 7.53 0.48
CA TRP A 253 -4.95 8.65 1.24
C TRP A 253 -4.50 9.76 0.30
N ILE A 254 -4.90 10.99 0.59
CA ILE A 254 -4.38 12.17 -0.07
C ILE A 254 -3.58 12.98 0.95
N ILE A 255 -2.34 13.27 0.60
CA ILE A 255 -1.51 14.22 1.33
C ILE A 255 -1.67 15.56 0.63
N PRO A 256 -2.30 16.56 1.27
CA PRO A 256 -2.35 17.88 0.70
C PRO A 256 -0.93 18.45 0.58
N SER A 257 -0.50 18.80 -0.61
CA SER A 257 0.73 19.59 -0.78
C SER A 257 0.40 21.04 -0.46
N PHE A 258 0.80 21.49 0.72
CA PHE A 258 0.71 22.90 1.06
C PHE A 258 1.86 23.65 0.39
N ASN A 259 1.71 24.06 -0.85
CA ASN A 259 2.52 25.15 -1.37
C ASN A 259 2.14 26.41 -0.58
N LEU A 260 2.98 26.76 0.38
CA LEU A 260 2.88 27.93 1.26
C LEU A 260 3.08 29.25 0.46
N ALA A 261 2.26 29.49 -0.53
CA ALA A 261 2.18 30.77 -1.22
C ALA A 261 0.88 31.53 -0.91
N VAL A 262 0.07 31.10 0.08
CA VAL A 262 -1.08 31.88 0.53
C VAL A 262 -1.14 31.87 2.05
N GLN A 263 -0.99 33.07 2.58
CA GLN A 263 -1.25 33.42 3.98
C GLN A 263 -2.66 33.00 4.42
N HIS A 264 -2.72 32.41 5.63
CA HIS A 264 -3.90 32.30 6.48
C HIS A 264 -5.06 31.44 5.99
N THR A 265 -5.01 30.16 6.29
CA THR A 265 -6.06 29.54 7.13
C THR A 265 -5.53 28.22 7.69
N ARG A 266 -5.63 28.10 8.99
CA ARG A 266 -5.28 26.95 9.81
C ARG A 266 -6.20 25.78 9.50
N THR A 267 -5.64 24.66 9.40
CA THR A 267 -6.05 23.25 9.57
C THR A 267 -5.70 22.41 8.37
N GLY A 268 -4.49 21.81 8.43
CA GLY A 268 -4.15 20.66 7.59
C GLY A 268 -5.00 19.47 8.06
N GLN A 269 -6.10 19.22 7.38
CA GLN A 269 -6.85 17.99 7.57
C GLN A 269 -6.40 17.00 6.51
N LEU A 270 -5.87 15.84 6.95
CA LEU A 270 -5.76 14.67 6.09
C LEU A 270 -7.17 14.31 5.62
N ALA A 271 -7.37 14.22 4.33
CA ALA A 271 -8.63 13.80 3.76
C ALA A 271 -8.52 12.39 3.20
N ILE A 272 -9.49 11.56 3.52
CA ILE A 272 -9.76 10.34 2.77
C ILE A 272 -10.67 10.78 1.61
N VAL A 273 -10.24 10.50 0.37
CA VAL A 273 -11.06 10.74 -0.80
C VAL A 273 -11.41 9.40 -1.42
N ALA A 274 -12.68 9.20 -1.69
CA ALA A 274 -13.23 8.04 -2.37
C ALA A 274 -13.54 8.38 -3.84
#